data_fc12f61b382d613302bc4df411d26db8
#
_entry.id   fc12f61b382d613302bc4df411d26db8
#
_cell.length_a   1.000
_cell.length_b   1.000
_cell.length_c   1.000
_cell.angle_alpha   90.00
_cell.angle_beta   90.00
_cell.angle_gamma   90.00
#
_symmetry.space_group_name_H-M   'P 1'
#
loop_
_entity.id
_entity.type
_entity.pdbx_description
1 polymer ?
#
loop_
_entity_poly.entity_id
_entity_poly.type
_entity_poly.pdbx_seq_one_letter_code
_entity_poly.pdbx_strand_id
1 'polypeptide(L)'
;MQLSGRILSKVNTEIAKDLLGISIRLAQKDSTIWGANTEAATRLNWVGLPIQSRELMPQLDSLSAWARTNKLDRVILCGMGGSSLAAEVIAAAYGRELLVVDSTHPAQILSASATDLAHSVIIIGSKSGTTIETTSHLKLFTSKLIELGLAPKDHLVIVTDPGTPLDISSRQQGLRVVNADPNVGGRYSALSAFGLVPAALMGIDTSVLLDDAETLSQTLITADSPAIRIASLLFTETKQFVNLCDLNSKHPGLSDWIEQLIAESTGKNHLGRLPVVIEDPSAATKDLTIGFAKGGFDLSIEASLGEQFILWEWVTALLCYLLKVDPFNQPNVTEAKERTSQILLKMGAKEFAAPKPFLETPTYLLYSNQKISTLQDFLETPASYIAVMAYLVRGNDDEIMKIRSALSKKLNKPVTFGWGPRFLHSTGQIHKGGQPNGCFIQITTDIALDVPIPNEEFTFADLLVAQALGDAAALTERNLPLIRIHLKSTETGITDLLKEF
;
A
#
# COMPACT_ATOMS: atom_id res chain seq x y z
N MET A 1 -0.81 -22.08 12.91
CA MET A 1 0.41 -21.39 12.42
C MET A 1 1.66 -22.23 12.60
N GLN A 2 2.64 -22.21 11.65
CA GLN A 2 3.93 -22.91 11.73
C GLN A 2 5.06 -22.01 11.22
N LEU A 3 6.15 -21.92 11.97
CA LEU A 3 7.43 -21.31 11.56
C LEU A 3 8.45 -22.40 11.26
N SER A 4 9.18 -22.28 10.16
CA SER A 4 10.29 -23.17 9.83
C SER A 4 11.42 -22.40 9.15
N GLY A 5 12.66 -22.93 9.24
CA GLY A 5 13.83 -22.29 8.65
C GLY A 5 15.03 -22.29 9.58
N ARG A 6 16.24 -22.39 9.01
CA ARG A 6 17.50 -22.42 9.79
C ARG A 6 17.76 -21.14 10.57
N ILE A 7 17.23 -20.01 10.11
CA ILE A 7 17.39 -18.71 10.74
C ILE A 7 16.80 -18.66 12.16
N LEU A 8 15.83 -19.52 12.48
CA LEU A 8 15.19 -19.58 13.80
C LEU A 8 16.17 -19.91 14.93
N SER A 9 17.30 -20.57 14.64
CA SER A 9 18.37 -20.80 15.61
C SER A 9 19.15 -19.53 15.99
N LYS A 10 18.99 -18.45 15.23
CA LYS A 10 19.66 -17.16 15.46
C LYS A 10 18.81 -16.15 16.23
N VAL A 11 17.63 -16.54 16.71
CA VAL A 11 16.80 -15.67 17.54
C VAL A 11 17.60 -15.28 18.80
N ASN A 12 17.76 -13.98 19.01
CA ASN A 12 18.49 -13.45 20.16
C ASN A 12 17.61 -13.56 21.42
N THR A 13 18.08 -14.35 22.38
CA THR A 13 17.33 -14.68 23.61
C THR A 13 17.10 -13.46 24.52
N GLU A 14 18.07 -12.55 24.62
CA GLU A 14 17.93 -11.34 25.44
C GLU A 14 16.91 -10.38 24.84
N ILE A 15 16.96 -10.16 23.51
CA ILE A 15 15.95 -9.38 22.80
C ILE A 15 14.57 -10.02 22.93
N ALA A 16 14.47 -11.35 22.75
CA ALA A 16 13.20 -12.04 22.88
C ALA A 16 12.60 -11.91 24.29
N LYS A 17 13.44 -11.92 25.32
CA LYS A 17 13.01 -11.71 26.70
C LYS A 17 12.51 -10.28 26.95
N ASP A 18 13.20 -9.26 26.42
CA ASP A 18 12.75 -7.86 26.48
C ASP A 18 11.42 -7.69 25.75
N LEU A 19 11.32 -8.22 24.53
CA LEU A 19 10.10 -8.15 23.72
C LEU A 19 8.90 -8.86 24.36
N LEU A 20 9.09 -9.88 25.19
CA LEU A 20 7.99 -10.50 25.93
C LEU A 20 7.32 -9.49 26.87
N GLY A 21 8.11 -8.71 27.61
CA GLY A 21 7.58 -7.64 28.45
C GLY A 21 6.83 -6.59 27.64
N ILE A 22 7.34 -6.23 26.47
CA ILE A 22 6.70 -5.28 25.56
C ILE A 22 5.41 -5.85 24.97
N SER A 23 5.39 -7.14 24.57
CA SER A 23 4.18 -7.80 24.06
C SER A 23 3.04 -7.79 25.08
N ILE A 24 3.34 -8.05 26.35
CA ILE A 24 2.34 -7.99 27.42
C ILE A 24 1.78 -6.56 27.57
N ARG A 25 2.63 -5.54 27.54
CA ARG A 25 2.22 -4.13 27.57
C ARG A 25 1.40 -3.73 26.33
N LEU A 26 1.79 -4.23 25.15
CA LEU A 26 1.07 -4.00 23.89
C LEU A 26 -0.34 -4.59 23.93
N ALA A 27 -0.51 -5.81 24.46
CA ALA A 27 -1.83 -6.42 24.68
C ALA A 27 -2.73 -5.56 25.59
N GLN A 28 -2.11 -4.84 26.54
CA GLN A 28 -2.81 -3.89 27.44
C GLN A 28 -3.03 -2.51 26.80
N LYS A 29 -2.65 -2.34 25.51
CA LYS A 29 -2.70 -1.06 24.78
C LYS A 29 -1.93 0.07 25.50
N ASP A 30 -0.78 -0.24 26.10
CA ASP A 30 0.06 0.75 26.75
C ASP A 30 0.69 1.69 25.70
N SER A 31 0.21 2.89 25.62
CA SER A 31 0.66 3.90 24.64
C SER A 31 2.07 4.43 24.92
N THR A 32 2.65 4.14 26.07
CA THR A 32 3.98 4.64 26.45
C THR A 32 5.14 3.81 25.92
N ILE A 33 4.86 2.68 25.25
CA ILE A 33 5.88 1.76 24.70
C ILE A 33 6.89 2.48 23.81
N TRP A 34 6.43 3.41 22.96
CA TRP A 34 7.27 4.16 22.01
C TRP A 34 7.63 5.57 22.48
N GLY A 35 7.39 5.88 23.76
CA GLY A 35 7.65 7.18 24.37
C GLY A 35 6.42 8.09 24.44
N ALA A 36 6.60 9.26 25.03
CA ALA A 36 5.56 10.28 25.11
C ALA A 36 5.41 11.00 23.75
N ASN A 37 4.22 11.57 23.50
CA ASN A 37 3.90 12.35 22.31
C ASN A 37 3.96 11.58 20.98
N THR A 38 3.66 10.28 21.01
CA THR A 38 3.47 9.46 19.79
C THR A 38 1.99 9.32 19.45
N GLU A 39 1.67 8.91 18.21
CA GLU A 39 0.30 8.57 17.82
C GLU A 39 -0.22 7.30 18.52
N ALA A 40 0.61 6.55 19.23
CA ALA A 40 0.22 5.38 20.00
C ALA A 40 -0.95 5.65 20.96
N ALA A 41 -1.02 6.86 21.53
CA ALA A 41 -2.12 7.26 22.43
C ALA A 41 -3.52 7.09 21.79
N THR A 42 -3.62 7.17 20.47
CA THR A 42 -4.87 7.15 19.71
C THR A 42 -4.88 6.09 18.59
N ARG A 43 -3.98 5.10 18.59
CA ARG A 43 -3.86 4.17 17.45
C ARG A 43 -3.77 2.68 17.83
N LEU A 44 -3.95 2.31 19.09
CA LEU A 44 -3.74 0.94 19.56
C LEU A 44 -4.98 0.03 19.51
N ASN A 45 -6.12 0.51 19.00
CA ASN A 45 -7.31 -0.33 18.97
C ASN A 45 -7.20 -1.55 18.03
N TRP A 46 -6.26 -1.53 17.07
CA TRP A 46 -6.00 -2.67 16.20
C TRP A 46 -5.68 -3.96 16.96
N VAL A 47 -5.06 -3.87 18.13
CA VAL A 47 -4.76 -5.02 19.01
C VAL A 47 -6.03 -5.79 19.39
N GLY A 48 -7.16 -5.11 19.52
CA GLY A 48 -8.45 -5.68 19.90
C GLY A 48 -9.37 -6.05 18.73
N LEU A 49 -9.00 -5.73 17.50
CA LEU A 49 -9.88 -5.95 16.33
C LEU A 49 -10.36 -7.39 16.15
N PRO A 50 -9.56 -8.46 16.43
CA PRO A 50 -10.07 -9.83 16.32
C PRO A 50 -11.37 -10.09 17.09
N ILE A 51 -11.54 -9.39 18.21
CA ILE A 51 -12.76 -9.47 19.04
C ILE A 51 -13.73 -8.33 18.72
N GLN A 52 -13.25 -7.09 18.72
CA GLN A 52 -14.09 -5.89 18.61
C GLN A 52 -14.76 -5.77 17.23
N SER A 53 -14.12 -6.23 16.15
CA SER A 53 -14.72 -6.17 14.81
C SER A 53 -15.93 -7.08 14.64
N ARG A 54 -16.19 -7.99 15.57
CA ARG A 54 -17.44 -8.77 15.60
C ARG A 54 -18.70 -7.91 15.78
N GLU A 55 -18.55 -6.73 16.35
CA GLU A 55 -19.64 -5.74 16.45
C GLU A 55 -20.13 -5.25 15.07
N LEU A 56 -19.29 -5.38 14.03
CA LEU A 56 -19.66 -5.07 12.64
C LEU A 56 -20.49 -6.17 11.98
N MET A 57 -20.46 -7.41 12.48
CA MET A 57 -21.06 -8.57 11.81
C MET A 57 -22.53 -8.35 11.41
N PRO A 58 -23.43 -7.83 12.27
CA PRO A 58 -24.82 -7.60 11.87
C PRO A 58 -24.94 -6.60 10.70
N GLN A 59 -24.08 -5.59 10.65
CA GLN A 59 -24.05 -4.60 9.55
C GLN A 59 -23.49 -5.23 8.28
N LEU A 60 -22.45 -6.06 8.37
CA LEU A 60 -21.87 -6.80 7.23
C LEU A 60 -22.88 -7.77 6.63
N ASP A 61 -23.62 -8.51 7.46
CA ASP A 61 -24.68 -9.43 7.03
C ASP A 61 -25.81 -8.67 6.31
N SER A 62 -26.20 -7.52 6.86
CA SER A 62 -27.20 -6.64 6.24
C SER A 62 -26.76 -6.13 4.87
N LEU A 63 -25.50 -5.68 4.74
CA LEU A 63 -24.91 -5.23 3.48
C LEU A 63 -24.86 -6.37 2.45
N SER A 64 -24.43 -7.55 2.86
CA SER A 64 -24.36 -8.72 1.98
C SER A 64 -25.76 -9.17 1.50
N ALA A 65 -26.74 -9.14 2.39
CA ALA A 65 -28.14 -9.45 2.04
C ALA A 65 -28.72 -8.40 1.09
N TRP A 66 -28.44 -7.11 1.33
CA TRP A 66 -28.85 -6.03 0.45
C TRP A 66 -28.22 -6.16 -0.95
N ALA A 67 -26.93 -6.41 -1.04
CA ALA A 67 -26.23 -6.57 -2.33
C ALA A 67 -26.83 -7.75 -3.12
N ARG A 68 -27.02 -8.91 -2.49
CA ARG A 68 -27.64 -10.09 -3.11
C ARG A 68 -29.07 -9.80 -3.60
N THR A 69 -29.89 -9.15 -2.77
CA THR A 69 -31.28 -8.82 -3.12
C THR A 69 -31.36 -7.92 -4.35
N ASN A 70 -30.41 -7.00 -4.49
CA ASN A 70 -30.35 -6.06 -5.61
C ASN A 70 -29.47 -6.56 -6.76
N LYS A 71 -29.00 -7.81 -6.72
CA LYS A 71 -28.15 -8.44 -7.76
C LYS A 71 -26.86 -7.66 -8.03
N LEU A 72 -26.27 -7.09 -6.99
CA LEU A 72 -24.98 -6.40 -7.04
C LEU A 72 -23.91 -7.46 -6.75
N ASP A 73 -23.43 -8.13 -7.78
CA ASP A 73 -22.49 -9.25 -7.69
C ASP A 73 -21.04 -8.86 -8.03
N ARG A 74 -20.82 -7.63 -8.50
CA ARG A 74 -19.50 -7.05 -8.75
C ARG A 74 -19.11 -6.07 -7.67
N VAL A 75 -17.89 -6.19 -7.17
CA VAL A 75 -17.36 -5.30 -6.13
C VAL A 75 -16.24 -4.45 -6.70
N ILE A 76 -16.42 -3.13 -6.64
CA ILE A 76 -15.42 -2.12 -7.01
C ILE A 76 -14.98 -1.43 -5.72
N LEU A 77 -13.69 -1.41 -5.45
CA LEU A 77 -13.12 -0.75 -4.28
C LEU A 77 -12.24 0.43 -4.69
N CYS A 78 -12.68 1.62 -4.35
CA CYS A 78 -11.91 2.86 -4.50
C CYS A 78 -11.26 3.18 -3.15
N GLY A 79 -9.95 2.97 -3.03
CA GLY A 79 -9.21 3.20 -1.79
C GLY A 79 -7.72 3.19 -2.00
N MET A 80 -6.98 3.88 -1.14
CA MET A 80 -5.52 4.00 -1.23
C MET A 80 -4.84 3.31 -0.06
N GLY A 81 -3.74 2.59 -0.33
CA GLY A 81 -2.92 1.96 0.70
C GLY A 81 -3.71 1.05 1.65
N GLY A 82 -3.72 1.37 2.95
CA GLY A 82 -4.43 0.58 3.97
C GLY A 82 -5.96 0.47 3.77
N SER A 83 -6.55 1.30 2.89
CA SER A 83 -7.97 1.18 2.56
C SER A 83 -8.27 0.17 1.44
N SER A 84 -7.25 -0.41 0.80
CA SER A 84 -7.44 -1.34 -0.34
C SER A 84 -6.58 -2.60 -0.26
N LEU A 85 -5.31 -2.50 0.20
CA LEU A 85 -4.35 -3.60 0.13
C LEU A 85 -4.82 -4.87 0.85
N ALA A 86 -5.32 -4.76 2.08
CA ALA A 86 -5.80 -5.93 2.83
C ALA A 86 -7.01 -6.58 2.14
N ALA A 87 -7.94 -5.79 1.61
CA ALA A 87 -9.10 -6.28 0.86
C ALA A 87 -8.69 -7.03 -0.41
N GLU A 88 -7.66 -6.55 -1.11
CA GLU A 88 -7.08 -7.20 -2.30
C GLU A 88 -6.49 -8.57 -1.95
N VAL A 89 -5.71 -8.65 -0.85
CA VAL A 89 -5.17 -9.92 -0.35
C VAL A 89 -6.29 -10.88 0.04
N ILE A 90 -7.33 -10.40 0.72
CA ILE A 90 -8.49 -11.21 1.11
C ILE A 90 -9.19 -11.75 -0.14
N ALA A 91 -9.45 -10.90 -1.14
CA ALA A 91 -10.07 -11.32 -2.39
C ALA A 91 -9.27 -12.43 -3.08
N ALA A 92 -7.96 -12.23 -3.24
CA ALA A 92 -7.06 -13.19 -3.88
C ALA A 92 -6.98 -14.52 -3.11
N ALA A 93 -6.88 -14.48 -1.78
CA ALA A 93 -6.81 -15.67 -0.93
C ALA A 93 -8.07 -16.54 -0.98
N TYR A 94 -9.24 -15.92 -1.17
CA TYR A 94 -10.52 -16.62 -1.29
C TYR A 94 -10.99 -16.83 -2.74
N GLY A 95 -10.14 -16.49 -3.73
CA GLY A 95 -10.47 -16.64 -5.15
C GLY A 95 -11.71 -15.83 -5.55
N ARG A 96 -11.86 -14.62 -5.02
CA ARG A 96 -12.95 -13.69 -5.34
C ARG A 96 -12.46 -12.57 -6.24
N GLU A 97 -13.33 -12.12 -7.12
CA GLU A 97 -13.04 -10.95 -7.96
C GLU A 97 -13.27 -9.65 -7.18
N LEU A 98 -12.28 -8.78 -7.19
CA LEU A 98 -12.35 -7.43 -6.65
C LEU A 98 -11.68 -6.48 -7.64
N LEU A 99 -12.43 -5.53 -8.16
CA LEU A 99 -11.85 -4.45 -8.97
C LEU A 99 -11.35 -3.34 -8.04
N VAL A 100 -10.03 -3.25 -7.87
CA VAL A 100 -9.42 -2.19 -7.06
C VAL A 100 -9.08 -0.98 -7.92
N VAL A 101 -9.56 0.20 -7.51
CA VAL A 101 -9.28 1.50 -8.13
C VAL A 101 -8.43 2.30 -7.12
N ASP A 102 -7.13 2.14 -7.23
CA ASP A 102 -6.13 2.79 -6.37
C ASP A 102 -5.12 3.63 -7.20
N SER A 103 -5.60 4.13 -8.32
CA SER A 103 -4.87 4.96 -9.25
C SER A 103 -5.69 6.18 -9.67
N THR A 104 -4.99 7.20 -10.13
CA THR A 104 -5.57 8.36 -10.83
C THR A 104 -5.28 8.33 -12.33
N HIS A 105 -4.72 7.23 -12.84
CA HIS A 105 -4.44 7.10 -14.27
C HIS A 105 -5.76 7.03 -15.09
N PRO A 106 -6.02 7.97 -16.04
CA PRO A 106 -7.28 8.06 -16.74
C PRO A 106 -7.73 6.75 -17.42
N ALA A 107 -6.81 5.98 -18.00
CA ALA A 107 -7.17 4.71 -18.64
C ALA A 107 -7.68 3.67 -17.63
N GLN A 108 -7.12 3.60 -16.40
CA GLN A 108 -7.63 2.73 -15.34
C GLN A 108 -9.00 3.18 -14.85
N ILE A 109 -9.21 4.48 -14.73
CA ILE A 109 -10.48 5.10 -14.35
C ILE A 109 -11.56 4.82 -15.40
N LEU A 110 -11.23 4.98 -16.68
CA LEU A 110 -12.15 4.66 -17.80
C LEU A 110 -12.53 3.18 -17.77
N SER A 111 -11.56 2.29 -17.66
CA SER A 111 -11.80 0.85 -17.58
C SER A 111 -12.73 0.49 -16.42
N ALA A 112 -12.49 1.01 -15.23
CA ALA A 112 -13.33 0.76 -14.07
C ALA A 112 -14.75 1.33 -14.21
N SER A 113 -14.89 2.52 -14.81
CA SER A 113 -16.19 3.16 -15.02
C SER A 113 -16.99 2.60 -16.22
N ALA A 114 -16.34 1.83 -17.08
CA ALA A 114 -16.98 1.13 -18.21
C ALA A 114 -17.51 -0.27 -17.83
N THR A 115 -17.30 -0.72 -16.59
CA THR A 115 -17.86 -2.00 -16.11
C THR A 115 -19.39 -1.93 -16.00
N ASP A 116 -20.05 -3.06 -15.81
CA ASP A 116 -21.49 -3.12 -15.58
C ASP A 116 -21.85 -2.54 -14.20
N LEU A 117 -22.02 -1.20 -14.15
CA LEU A 117 -22.33 -0.48 -12.92
C LEU A 117 -23.72 -0.83 -12.36
N ALA A 118 -24.65 -1.29 -13.21
CA ALA A 118 -26.00 -1.69 -12.75
C ALA A 118 -25.98 -2.92 -11.84
N HIS A 119 -24.96 -3.77 -11.98
CA HIS A 119 -24.76 -4.94 -11.12
C HIS A 119 -23.54 -4.77 -10.18
N SER A 120 -23.08 -3.54 -9.98
CA SER A 120 -21.91 -3.27 -9.16
C SER A 120 -22.25 -2.59 -7.84
N VAL A 121 -21.58 -2.99 -6.76
CA VAL A 121 -21.43 -2.22 -5.54
C VAL A 121 -20.08 -1.53 -5.55
N ILE A 122 -20.06 -0.21 -5.33
CA ILE A 122 -18.86 0.61 -5.36
C ILE A 122 -18.57 1.06 -3.93
N ILE A 123 -17.43 0.62 -3.42
CA ILE A 123 -16.97 0.94 -2.07
C ILE A 123 -16.01 2.12 -2.16
N ILE A 124 -16.26 3.17 -1.41
CA ILE A 124 -15.38 4.34 -1.28
C ILE A 124 -14.72 4.29 0.09
N GLY A 125 -13.45 3.90 0.12
CA GLY A 125 -12.68 3.71 1.35
C GLY A 125 -11.68 4.85 1.61
N SER A 126 -11.95 5.70 2.59
CA SER A 126 -11.01 6.75 3.01
C SER A 126 -11.10 7.01 4.52
N LYS A 127 -10.05 6.68 5.25
CA LYS A 127 -10.01 6.87 6.71
C LYS A 127 -10.20 8.32 7.11
N SER A 128 -9.44 9.25 6.56
CA SER A 128 -9.54 10.68 6.83
C SER A 128 -10.74 11.36 6.19
N GLY A 129 -11.36 10.70 5.20
CA GLY A 129 -12.43 11.29 4.38
C GLY A 129 -11.98 12.45 3.47
N THR A 130 -10.66 12.67 3.32
CA THR A 130 -10.08 13.79 2.56
C THR A 130 -9.05 13.35 1.52
N THR A 131 -8.88 12.04 1.30
CA THR A 131 -7.95 11.51 0.29
C THR A 131 -8.41 11.93 -1.09
N ILE A 132 -7.61 12.76 -1.79
CA ILE A 132 -8.00 13.41 -3.05
C ILE A 132 -8.37 12.39 -4.13
N GLU A 133 -7.63 11.30 -4.25
CA GLU A 133 -7.90 10.20 -5.18
C GLU A 133 -9.31 9.62 -4.93
N THR A 134 -9.56 9.25 -3.68
CA THR A 134 -10.81 8.59 -3.28
C THR A 134 -12.02 9.51 -3.40
N THR A 135 -11.87 10.80 -3.07
CA THR A 135 -12.94 11.79 -3.25
C THR A 135 -13.20 12.09 -4.72
N SER A 136 -12.16 12.06 -5.58
CA SER A 136 -12.30 12.18 -7.02
C SER A 136 -13.03 10.97 -7.63
N HIS A 137 -12.72 9.76 -7.16
CA HIS A 137 -13.44 8.54 -7.56
C HIS A 137 -14.93 8.62 -7.17
N LEU A 138 -15.24 9.06 -5.92
CA LEU A 138 -16.63 9.24 -5.49
C LEU A 138 -17.41 10.17 -6.42
N LYS A 139 -16.83 11.33 -6.77
CA LYS A 139 -17.46 12.29 -7.69
C LYS A 139 -17.73 11.68 -9.05
N LEU A 140 -16.73 10.98 -9.60
CA LEU A 140 -16.86 10.32 -10.90
C LEU A 140 -17.95 9.26 -10.89
N PHE A 141 -17.88 8.29 -9.97
CA PHE A 141 -18.85 7.19 -9.93
C PHE A 141 -20.25 7.68 -9.62
N THR A 142 -20.40 8.71 -8.78
CA THR A 142 -21.70 9.36 -8.56
C THR A 142 -22.27 9.93 -9.87
N SER A 143 -21.46 10.67 -10.64
CA SER A 143 -21.87 11.20 -11.96
C SER A 143 -22.23 10.10 -12.94
N LYS A 144 -21.40 9.06 -13.03
CA LYS A 144 -21.64 7.92 -13.93
C LYS A 144 -22.92 7.15 -13.61
N LEU A 145 -23.19 6.91 -12.34
CA LEU A 145 -24.45 6.28 -11.92
C LEU A 145 -25.66 7.12 -12.35
N ILE A 146 -25.61 8.44 -12.09
CA ILE A 146 -26.68 9.35 -12.50
C ILE A 146 -26.86 9.37 -14.04
N GLU A 147 -25.77 9.44 -14.80
CA GLU A 147 -25.79 9.38 -16.28
C GLU A 147 -26.48 8.10 -16.80
N LEU A 148 -26.32 6.97 -16.08
CA LEU A 148 -26.96 5.69 -16.38
C LEU A 148 -28.39 5.56 -15.84
N GLY A 149 -28.93 6.59 -15.17
CA GLY A 149 -30.25 6.54 -14.53
C GLY A 149 -30.30 5.69 -13.26
N LEU A 150 -29.13 5.39 -12.68
CA LEU A 150 -29.01 4.63 -11.44
C LEU A 150 -28.91 5.57 -10.22
N ALA A 151 -29.55 5.21 -9.12
CA ALA A 151 -29.50 6.00 -7.90
C ALA A 151 -28.20 5.72 -7.11
N PRO A 152 -27.31 6.70 -6.87
CA PRO A 152 -26.04 6.48 -6.18
C PRO A 152 -26.18 5.75 -4.82
N LYS A 153 -27.24 6.05 -4.05
CA LYS A 153 -27.52 5.39 -2.75
C LYS A 153 -27.76 3.88 -2.85
N ASP A 154 -28.07 3.37 -4.03
CA ASP A 154 -28.35 1.96 -4.28
C ASP A 154 -27.11 1.21 -4.83
N HIS A 155 -25.96 1.91 -4.98
CA HIS A 155 -24.73 1.33 -5.49
C HIS A 155 -23.49 1.69 -4.65
N LEU A 156 -23.52 2.80 -3.90
CA LEU A 156 -22.38 3.31 -3.14
C LEU A 156 -22.41 2.84 -1.68
N VAL A 157 -21.27 2.36 -1.20
CA VAL A 157 -21.00 2.08 0.21
C VAL A 157 -19.74 2.86 0.62
N ILE A 158 -19.84 3.63 1.68
CA ILE A 158 -18.74 4.47 2.18
C ILE A 158 -18.13 3.80 3.41
N VAL A 159 -16.80 3.67 3.43
CA VAL A 159 -16.05 3.21 4.60
C VAL A 159 -15.11 4.32 5.04
N THR A 160 -15.34 4.89 6.22
CA THR A 160 -14.58 6.04 6.73
C THR A 160 -14.65 6.11 8.25
N ASP A 161 -13.82 6.94 8.88
CA ASP A 161 -13.94 7.21 10.30
C ASP A 161 -15.17 8.09 10.60
N PRO A 162 -15.78 7.95 11.77
CA PRO A 162 -16.93 8.77 12.16
C PRO A 162 -16.57 10.24 12.24
N GLY A 163 -17.48 11.11 11.80
CA GLY A 163 -17.35 12.56 11.88
C GLY A 163 -16.42 13.18 10.84
N THR A 164 -15.87 12.40 9.92
CA THR A 164 -15.08 12.93 8.80
C THR A 164 -15.96 13.72 7.82
N PRO A 165 -15.39 14.60 6.99
CA PRO A 165 -16.15 15.27 5.92
C PRO A 165 -16.90 14.29 5.02
N LEU A 166 -16.28 13.14 4.72
CA LEU A 166 -16.89 12.09 3.91
C LEU A 166 -18.06 11.41 4.62
N ASP A 167 -17.95 11.11 5.93
CA ASP A 167 -19.05 10.55 6.74
C ASP A 167 -20.25 11.48 6.75
N ILE A 168 -20.03 12.74 7.07
CA ILE A 168 -21.09 13.76 7.20
C ILE A 168 -21.80 13.96 5.86
N SER A 169 -21.05 14.22 4.79
CA SER A 169 -21.62 14.51 3.46
C SER A 169 -22.34 13.30 2.87
N SER A 170 -21.81 12.08 3.08
CA SER A 170 -22.43 10.86 2.56
C SER A 170 -23.76 10.55 3.26
N ARG A 171 -23.85 10.74 4.57
CA ARG A 171 -25.11 10.59 5.29
C ARG A 171 -26.17 11.61 4.88
N GLN A 172 -25.75 12.86 4.63
CA GLN A 172 -26.65 13.90 4.12
C GLN A 172 -27.21 13.54 2.74
N GLN A 173 -26.45 12.83 1.92
CA GLN A 173 -26.87 12.32 0.61
C GLN A 173 -27.63 10.98 0.69
N GLY A 174 -27.83 10.43 1.87
CA GLY A 174 -28.54 9.16 2.09
C GLY A 174 -27.73 7.92 1.63
N LEU A 175 -26.41 8.04 1.48
CA LEU A 175 -25.54 6.92 1.14
C LEU A 175 -25.36 5.97 2.33
N ARG A 176 -25.03 4.71 2.05
CA ARG A 176 -24.69 3.72 3.08
C ARG A 176 -23.30 4.00 3.61
N VAL A 177 -23.19 4.20 4.92
CA VAL A 177 -21.90 4.47 5.59
C VAL A 177 -21.64 3.42 6.65
N VAL A 178 -20.46 2.81 6.59
CA VAL A 178 -19.89 1.96 7.63
C VAL A 178 -18.73 2.71 8.25
N ASN A 179 -18.82 2.98 9.54
CA ASN A 179 -17.74 3.65 10.24
C ASN A 179 -16.66 2.63 10.66
N ALA A 180 -15.41 2.98 10.44
CA ALA A 180 -14.25 2.30 10.99
C ALA A 180 -13.91 2.86 12.39
N ASP A 181 -13.05 2.17 13.13
CA ASP A 181 -12.55 2.65 14.40
C ASP A 181 -11.52 3.78 14.17
N PRO A 182 -11.76 5.00 14.65
CA PRO A 182 -10.84 6.13 14.48
C PRO A 182 -9.50 5.93 15.20
N ASN A 183 -9.44 5.02 16.17
CA ASN A 183 -8.25 4.70 16.94
C ASN A 183 -7.43 3.53 16.33
N VAL A 184 -7.66 3.21 15.07
CA VAL A 184 -6.89 2.24 14.28
C VAL A 184 -6.18 2.97 13.16
N GLY A 185 -4.87 2.78 13.01
CA GLY A 185 -4.10 3.34 11.87
C GLY A 185 -4.47 2.65 10.55
N GLY A 186 -4.38 3.37 9.41
CA GLY A 186 -4.78 2.82 8.09
C GLY A 186 -4.08 1.50 7.75
N ARG A 187 -2.76 1.42 7.91
CA ARG A 187 -1.99 0.19 7.64
C ARG A 187 -2.21 -0.96 8.64
N TYR A 188 -2.84 -0.68 9.80
CA TYR A 188 -3.24 -1.65 10.82
C TYR A 188 -4.73 -1.98 10.75
N SER A 189 -5.40 -1.72 9.64
CA SER A 189 -6.85 -1.80 9.53
C SER A 189 -7.37 -3.04 8.78
N ALA A 190 -6.51 -4.05 8.56
CA ALA A 190 -6.88 -5.26 7.81
C ALA A 190 -8.12 -5.97 8.37
N LEU A 191 -8.21 -6.08 9.69
CA LEU A 191 -9.33 -6.69 10.41
C LEU A 191 -10.41 -5.69 10.86
N SER A 192 -10.43 -4.47 10.29
CA SER A 192 -11.45 -3.45 10.53
C SER A 192 -12.48 -3.40 9.39
N ALA A 193 -13.37 -2.41 9.41
CA ALA A 193 -14.32 -2.17 8.32
C ALA A 193 -13.65 -2.06 6.95
N PHE A 194 -12.38 -1.60 6.84
CA PHE A 194 -11.66 -1.47 5.57
C PHE A 194 -11.37 -2.82 4.90
N GLY A 195 -11.07 -3.87 5.67
CA GLY A 195 -10.92 -5.22 5.11
C GLY A 195 -12.22 -6.01 5.10
N LEU A 196 -13.06 -5.86 6.14
CA LEU A 196 -14.23 -6.72 6.33
C LEU A 196 -15.44 -6.33 5.46
N VAL A 197 -15.65 -5.05 5.15
CA VAL A 197 -16.77 -4.62 4.28
C VAL A 197 -16.61 -5.14 2.85
N PRO A 198 -15.47 -4.96 2.18
CA PRO A 198 -15.25 -5.58 0.87
C PRO A 198 -15.37 -7.10 0.92
N ALA A 199 -14.79 -7.75 1.93
CA ALA A 199 -14.85 -9.20 2.11
C ALA A 199 -16.30 -9.71 2.20
N ALA A 200 -17.12 -9.10 3.04
CA ALA A 200 -18.52 -9.45 3.20
C ALA A 200 -19.32 -9.25 1.90
N LEU A 201 -19.09 -8.15 1.18
CA LEU A 201 -19.76 -7.87 -0.10
C LEU A 201 -19.35 -8.85 -1.20
N MET A 202 -18.13 -9.40 -1.15
CA MET A 202 -17.70 -10.53 -2.00
C MET A 202 -18.24 -11.90 -1.57
N GLY A 203 -19.04 -11.95 -0.50
CA GLY A 203 -19.61 -13.19 0.04
C GLY A 203 -18.59 -14.06 0.80
N ILE A 204 -17.54 -13.46 1.33
CA ILE A 204 -16.55 -14.14 2.19
C ILE A 204 -17.06 -14.13 3.63
N ASP A 205 -16.95 -15.27 4.30
CA ASP A 205 -17.23 -15.36 5.74
C ASP A 205 -16.12 -14.69 6.55
N THR A 206 -16.39 -13.48 6.99
CA THR A 206 -15.43 -12.67 7.73
C THR A 206 -15.19 -13.16 9.15
N SER A 207 -16.08 -14.02 9.70
CA SER A 207 -15.88 -14.60 11.03
C SER A 207 -14.64 -15.49 11.08
N VAL A 208 -14.33 -16.20 10.01
CA VAL A 208 -13.13 -17.06 9.90
C VAL A 208 -11.85 -16.26 10.05
N LEU A 209 -11.77 -15.08 9.42
CA LEU A 209 -10.60 -14.19 9.56
C LEU A 209 -10.41 -13.73 11.00
N LEU A 210 -11.52 -13.41 11.69
CA LEU A 210 -11.49 -12.94 13.07
C LEU A 210 -11.16 -14.09 14.05
N ASP A 211 -11.73 -15.30 13.84
CA ASP A 211 -11.46 -16.49 14.66
C ASP A 211 -9.99 -16.90 14.61
N ASP A 212 -9.42 -16.92 13.40
CA ASP A 212 -8.01 -17.21 13.17
C ASP A 212 -7.10 -16.20 13.87
N ALA A 213 -7.40 -14.91 13.71
CA ALA A 213 -6.62 -13.83 14.33
C ALA A 213 -6.74 -13.85 15.86
N GLU A 214 -7.93 -14.09 16.41
CA GLU A 214 -8.15 -14.21 17.86
C GLU A 214 -7.36 -15.39 18.43
N THR A 215 -7.39 -16.54 17.75
CA THR A 215 -6.65 -17.74 18.18
C THR A 215 -5.15 -17.46 18.28
N LEU A 216 -4.57 -16.82 17.27
CA LEU A 216 -3.15 -16.48 17.29
C LEU A 216 -2.84 -15.44 18.37
N SER A 217 -3.69 -14.44 18.58
CA SER A 217 -3.49 -13.35 19.54
C SER A 217 -3.14 -13.86 20.94
N GLN A 218 -3.70 -14.99 21.36
CA GLN A 218 -3.45 -15.62 22.65
C GLN A 218 -1.99 -16.08 22.80
N THR A 219 -1.33 -16.40 21.70
CA THR A 219 0.09 -16.86 21.70
C THR A 219 1.07 -15.71 21.64
N LEU A 220 0.65 -14.51 21.19
CA LEU A 220 1.54 -13.38 20.95
C LEU A 220 2.14 -12.77 22.23
N ILE A 221 1.58 -13.05 23.38
CA ILE A 221 2.03 -12.61 24.72
C ILE A 221 2.77 -13.70 25.49
N THR A 222 3.20 -14.76 24.82
CA THR A 222 3.92 -15.88 25.45
C THR A 222 5.41 -15.88 25.08
N ALA A 223 6.24 -16.62 25.79
CA ALA A 223 7.67 -16.75 25.52
C ALA A 223 7.96 -17.36 24.13
N ASP A 224 7.05 -18.21 23.63
CA ASP A 224 7.15 -18.85 22.30
C ASP A 224 6.50 -18.03 21.19
N SER A 225 6.16 -16.78 21.46
CA SER A 225 5.48 -15.88 20.50
C SER A 225 6.19 -15.83 19.14
N PRO A 226 5.50 -16.16 18.05
CA PRO A 226 6.07 -16.06 16.72
C PRO A 226 6.42 -14.61 16.36
N ALA A 227 5.64 -13.63 16.82
CA ALA A 227 5.91 -12.22 16.55
C ALA A 227 7.23 -11.76 17.19
N ILE A 228 7.51 -12.18 18.44
CA ILE A 228 8.76 -11.89 19.14
C ILE A 228 9.95 -12.46 18.36
N ARG A 229 9.84 -13.72 17.91
CA ARG A 229 10.91 -14.40 17.17
C ARG A 229 11.20 -13.70 15.85
N ILE A 230 10.16 -13.36 15.07
CA ILE A 230 10.31 -12.69 13.79
C ILE A 230 10.85 -11.26 13.97
N ALA A 231 10.32 -10.48 14.91
CA ALA A 231 10.80 -9.12 15.18
C ALA A 231 12.27 -9.10 15.61
N SER A 232 12.68 -10.06 16.47
CA SER A 232 14.09 -10.24 16.87
C SER A 232 14.98 -10.51 15.65
N LEU A 233 14.58 -11.43 14.76
CA LEU A 233 15.33 -11.75 13.55
C LEU A 233 15.40 -10.55 12.59
N LEU A 234 14.29 -9.86 12.34
CA LEU A 234 14.28 -8.65 11.51
C LEU A 234 15.17 -7.55 12.09
N PHE A 235 15.34 -7.48 13.39
CA PHE A 235 16.21 -6.50 14.01
C PHE A 235 17.69 -6.91 13.92
N THR A 236 18.03 -8.18 14.18
CA THR A 236 19.43 -8.65 14.32
C THR A 236 20.04 -9.12 13.00
N GLU A 237 19.26 -9.81 12.15
CA GLU A 237 19.77 -10.44 10.94
C GLU A 237 19.60 -9.56 9.67
N THR A 238 18.84 -8.46 9.77
CA THR A 238 18.71 -7.50 8.67
C THR A 238 19.26 -6.14 9.08
N LYS A 239 20.02 -5.49 8.20
CA LYS A 239 20.47 -4.10 8.41
C LYS A 239 19.43 -3.13 7.87
N GLN A 240 18.95 -3.36 6.65
CA GLN A 240 18.01 -2.50 5.95
C GLN A 240 16.98 -3.28 5.14
N PHE A 241 17.37 -4.36 4.45
CA PHE A 241 16.52 -5.05 3.50
C PHE A 241 16.04 -6.40 4.01
N VAL A 242 14.84 -6.80 3.57
CA VAL A 242 14.28 -8.13 3.76
C VAL A 242 13.50 -8.51 2.51
N ASN A 243 13.82 -9.66 1.91
CA ASN A 243 13.07 -10.17 0.78
C ASN A 243 11.78 -10.85 1.25
N LEU A 244 10.65 -10.53 0.63
CA LEU A 244 9.35 -11.17 0.84
C LEU A 244 8.92 -11.88 -0.43
N CYS A 245 8.46 -13.13 -0.31
CA CYS A 245 8.02 -13.94 -1.43
C CYS A 245 6.74 -14.70 -1.09
N ASP A 246 5.67 -14.44 -1.81
CA ASP A 246 4.40 -15.16 -1.68
C ASP A 246 4.15 -16.16 -2.80
N LEU A 247 5.18 -16.50 -3.58
CA LEU A 247 5.11 -17.55 -4.59
C LEU A 247 4.65 -18.89 -3.96
N ASN A 248 3.63 -19.50 -4.56
CA ASN A 248 2.97 -20.70 -4.06
C ASN A 248 2.32 -20.55 -2.67
N SER A 249 2.18 -19.35 -2.16
CA SER A 249 1.40 -19.07 -0.97
C SER A 249 -0.10 -19.22 -1.24
N LYS A 250 -0.86 -19.50 -0.18
CA LYS A 250 -2.32 -19.43 -0.21
C LYS A 250 -2.85 -18.00 -0.17
N HIS A 251 -1.97 -17.01 -0.04
CA HIS A 251 -2.31 -15.60 0.17
C HIS A 251 -1.54 -14.71 -0.82
N PRO A 252 -1.88 -14.73 -2.13
CA PRO A 252 -1.26 -13.87 -3.13
C PRO A 252 -1.43 -12.38 -2.76
N GLY A 253 -0.37 -11.59 -2.92
CA GLY A 253 -0.36 -10.16 -2.57
C GLY A 253 -0.10 -9.87 -1.08
N LEU A 254 0.07 -10.91 -0.24
CA LEU A 254 0.40 -10.72 1.18
C LEU A 254 1.72 -9.97 1.36
N SER A 255 2.71 -10.24 0.49
CA SER A 255 4.00 -9.54 0.50
C SER A 255 3.84 -8.03 0.31
N ASP A 256 2.96 -7.57 -0.58
CA ASP A 256 2.70 -6.15 -0.82
C ASP A 256 2.04 -5.46 0.39
N TRP A 257 1.12 -6.16 1.06
CA TRP A 257 0.49 -5.64 2.27
C TRP A 257 1.51 -5.52 3.42
N ILE A 258 2.39 -6.52 3.60
CA ILE A 258 3.46 -6.49 4.60
C ILE A 258 4.49 -5.42 4.24
N GLU A 259 4.79 -5.23 2.95
CA GLU A 259 5.67 -4.16 2.48
C GLU A 259 5.15 -2.79 2.95
N GLN A 260 3.88 -2.49 2.73
CA GLN A 260 3.30 -1.25 3.25
C GLN A 260 3.45 -1.17 4.76
N LEU A 261 3.04 -2.21 5.48
CA LEU A 261 2.99 -2.21 6.94
C LEU A 261 4.37 -1.91 7.55
N ILE A 262 5.42 -2.60 7.09
CA ILE A 262 6.78 -2.42 7.61
C ILE A 262 7.41 -1.11 7.11
N ALA A 263 7.33 -0.82 5.81
CA ALA A 263 7.97 0.34 5.21
C ALA A 263 7.44 1.65 5.79
N GLU A 264 6.12 1.79 5.87
CA GLU A 264 5.47 2.99 6.37
C GLU A 264 5.62 3.16 7.90
N SER A 265 5.69 2.04 8.65
CA SER A 265 5.85 2.08 10.10
C SER A 265 7.29 2.33 10.53
N THR A 266 8.29 1.74 9.84
CA THR A 266 9.69 1.78 10.27
C THR A 266 10.52 2.89 9.59
N GLY A 267 10.12 3.36 8.39
CA GLY A 267 10.90 4.25 7.55
C GLY A 267 10.94 5.69 8.03
N LYS A 268 11.61 5.98 9.16
CA LYS A 268 11.64 7.28 9.83
C LYS A 268 12.98 7.53 10.48
N ASN A 269 13.34 8.82 10.67
CA ASN A 269 14.56 9.22 11.36
C ASN A 269 15.84 8.62 10.74
N HIS A 270 15.85 8.45 9.40
CA HIS A 270 16.93 7.77 8.67
C HIS A 270 17.16 6.31 9.10
N LEU A 271 16.11 5.67 9.62
CA LEU A 271 16.07 4.26 9.99
C LEU A 271 15.00 3.53 9.14
N GLY A 272 14.89 2.23 9.35
CA GLY A 272 13.82 1.41 8.80
C GLY A 272 14.28 0.06 8.30
N ARG A 273 13.30 -0.77 7.98
CA ARG A 273 13.47 -1.99 7.20
C ARG A 273 12.66 -1.85 5.93
N LEU A 274 13.35 -1.99 4.80
CA LEU A 274 12.72 -1.94 3.47
C LEU A 274 12.45 -3.38 3.02
N PRO A 275 11.20 -3.81 3.01
CA PRO A 275 10.83 -5.06 2.37
C PRO A 275 11.01 -4.92 0.85
N VAL A 276 11.45 -6.01 0.23
CA VAL A 276 11.62 -6.14 -1.21
C VAL A 276 10.76 -7.32 -1.66
N VAL A 277 9.64 -7.05 -2.30
CA VAL A 277 8.77 -8.09 -2.85
C VAL A 277 9.45 -8.70 -4.07
N ILE A 278 9.66 -10.01 -4.04
CA ILE A 278 10.32 -10.77 -5.12
C ILE A 278 9.39 -11.81 -5.70
N GLU A 279 9.51 -12.07 -7.02
CA GLU A 279 8.64 -12.99 -7.75
C GLU A 279 8.89 -14.45 -7.38
N ASP A 280 10.15 -14.79 -7.12
CA ASP A 280 10.58 -16.11 -6.68
C ASP A 280 11.90 -16.03 -5.88
N PRO A 281 12.28 -17.09 -5.12
CA PRO A 281 13.50 -17.08 -4.31
C PRO A 281 14.79 -16.86 -5.10
N SER A 282 14.83 -17.18 -6.41
CA SER A 282 16.02 -16.95 -7.24
C SER A 282 16.28 -15.49 -7.54
N ALA A 283 15.28 -14.65 -7.34
CA ALA A 283 15.39 -13.20 -7.47
C ALA A 283 15.84 -12.50 -6.16
N ALA A 284 16.06 -13.28 -5.08
CA ALA A 284 16.52 -12.76 -3.80
C ALA A 284 17.97 -12.23 -3.89
N THR A 285 18.21 -11.15 -3.18
CA THR A 285 19.57 -10.70 -2.86
C THR A 285 20.16 -11.53 -1.71
N LYS A 286 21.30 -11.14 -1.17
CA LYS A 286 21.93 -11.83 -0.02
C LYS A 286 21.20 -11.56 1.33
N ASP A 287 20.13 -10.77 1.28
CA ASP A 287 19.34 -10.40 2.46
C ASP A 287 18.41 -11.54 2.86
N LEU A 288 17.97 -11.51 4.13
CA LEU A 288 17.02 -12.48 4.68
C LEU A 288 15.80 -12.62 3.77
N THR A 289 15.45 -13.86 3.42
CA THR A 289 14.27 -14.15 2.59
C THR A 289 13.19 -14.84 3.41
N ILE A 290 12.02 -14.24 3.45
CA ILE A 290 10.83 -14.76 4.14
C ILE A 290 9.81 -15.16 3.09
N GLY A 291 9.28 -16.38 3.22
CA GLY A 291 8.22 -16.89 2.36
C GLY A 291 6.99 -17.36 3.14
N PHE A 292 5.86 -17.41 2.45
CA PHE A 292 4.54 -17.76 3.00
C PHE A 292 4.06 -19.13 2.52
N ALA A 293 4.98 -19.94 2.06
CA ALA A 293 4.79 -21.33 1.68
C ALA A 293 5.90 -22.20 2.27
N LYS A 294 5.74 -23.52 2.20
CA LYS A 294 6.71 -24.46 2.76
C LYS A 294 7.99 -24.54 1.91
N GLY A 295 9.13 -24.32 2.56
CA GLY A 295 10.48 -24.58 2.03
C GLY A 295 11.02 -23.50 1.08
N GLY A 296 12.33 -23.55 0.87
CA GLY A 296 13.02 -22.66 -0.09
C GLY A 296 13.40 -21.28 0.42
N PHE A 297 13.06 -20.93 1.68
CA PHE A 297 13.30 -19.63 2.29
C PHE A 297 14.17 -19.74 3.54
N ASP A 298 14.82 -18.64 3.94
CA ASP A 298 15.50 -18.59 5.22
C ASP A 298 14.51 -18.74 6.39
N LEU A 299 13.33 -18.14 6.24
CA LEU A 299 12.19 -18.29 7.14
C LEU A 299 10.91 -18.53 6.33
N SER A 300 10.22 -19.63 6.61
CA SER A 300 8.89 -19.93 6.09
C SER A 300 7.83 -19.73 7.17
N ILE A 301 6.74 -19.05 6.83
CA ILE A 301 5.62 -18.73 7.72
C ILE A 301 4.33 -19.28 7.11
N GLU A 302 3.89 -20.44 7.59
CA GLU A 302 2.62 -21.05 7.18
C GLU A 302 1.56 -20.73 8.23
N ALA A 303 0.58 -19.93 7.87
CA ALA A 303 -0.51 -19.47 8.74
C ALA A 303 -1.76 -19.20 7.91
N SER A 304 -2.93 -19.18 8.52
CA SER A 304 -4.16 -18.69 7.88
C SER A 304 -4.08 -17.17 7.67
N LEU A 305 -4.96 -16.62 6.83
CA LEU A 305 -4.88 -15.20 6.50
C LEU A 305 -5.15 -14.29 7.71
N GLY A 306 -6.12 -14.64 8.56
CA GLY A 306 -6.38 -13.89 9.80
C GLY A 306 -5.18 -13.91 10.75
N GLU A 307 -4.52 -15.09 10.88
CA GLU A 307 -3.26 -15.22 11.63
C GLU A 307 -2.14 -14.34 11.03
N GLN A 308 -1.99 -14.30 9.69
CA GLN A 308 -0.97 -13.47 9.02
C GLN A 308 -1.17 -11.98 9.32
N PHE A 309 -2.41 -11.48 9.25
CA PHE A 309 -2.69 -10.07 9.51
C PHE A 309 -2.26 -9.68 10.93
N ILE A 310 -2.78 -10.33 11.95
CA ILE A 310 -2.45 -9.98 13.33
C ILE A 310 -0.97 -10.24 13.67
N LEU A 311 -0.37 -11.28 13.10
CA LEU A 311 1.05 -11.58 13.28
C LEU A 311 1.93 -10.42 12.83
N TRP A 312 1.73 -9.96 11.60
CA TRP A 312 2.60 -8.94 11.02
C TRP A 312 2.36 -7.55 11.61
N GLU A 313 1.14 -7.25 12.04
CA GLU A 313 0.85 -6.04 12.84
C GLU A 313 1.66 -6.05 14.14
N TRP A 314 1.70 -7.17 14.86
CA TRP A 314 2.51 -7.32 16.07
C TRP A 314 4.01 -7.28 15.78
N VAL A 315 4.48 -8.02 14.78
CA VAL A 315 5.90 -8.00 14.34
C VAL A 315 6.35 -6.57 14.08
N THR A 316 5.55 -5.82 13.34
CA THR A 316 5.88 -4.44 12.97
C THR A 316 5.92 -3.51 14.18
N ALA A 317 4.95 -3.61 15.08
CA ALA A 317 4.92 -2.81 16.30
C ALA A 317 6.14 -3.09 17.21
N LEU A 318 6.49 -4.38 17.40
CA LEU A 318 7.67 -4.80 18.16
C LEU A 318 8.99 -4.37 17.48
N LEU A 319 9.07 -4.46 16.16
CA LEU A 319 10.21 -4.00 15.39
C LEU A 319 10.41 -2.48 15.53
N CYS A 320 9.33 -1.70 15.50
CA CYS A 320 9.37 -0.27 15.72
C CYS A 320 9.85 0.10 17.14
N TYR A 321 9.49 -0.69 18.15
CA TYR A 321 10.03 -0.54 19.50
C TYR A 321 11.56 -0.72 19.51
N LEU A 322 12.08 -1.78 18.89
CA LEU A 322 13.52 -2.03 18.80
C LEU A 322 14.26 -0.94 18.00
N LEU A 323 13.64 -0.41 16.96
CA LEU A 323 14.18 0.68 16.14
C LEU A 323 13.98 2.07 16.78
N LYS A 324 13.22 2.17 17.89
CA LYS A 324 12.90 3.42 18.58
C LYS A 324 12.20 4.44 17.68
N VAL A 325 11.23 3.99 16.89
CA VAL A 325 10.40 4.83 16.02
C VAL A 325 8.93 4.66 16.37
N ASP A 326 8.12 5.70 16.15
CA ASP A 326 6.67 5.63 16.29
C ASP A 326 6.08 4.80 15.13
N PRO A 327 5.38 3.66 15.37
CA PRO A 327 4.84 2.82 14.30
C PRO A 327 3.63 3.43 13.58
N PHE A 328 3.02 4.50 14.09
CA PHE A 328 1.69 4.95 13.66
C PHE A 328 1.69 6.23 12.84
N ASN A 329 2.67 7.12 13.04
CA ASN A 329 2.77 8.35 12.26
C ASN A 329 3.41 8.13 10.87
N GLN A 330 3.26 9.11 9.95
CA GLN A 330 3.85 9.13 8.62
C GLN A 330 4.20 10.56 8.18
N PRO A 331 5.20 11.20 8.79
CA PRO A 331 5.47 12.64 8.60
C PRO A 331 5.87 13.00 7.17
N ASN A 332 6.50 12.08 6.43
CA ASN A 332 7.03 12.36 5.08
C ASN A 332 6.00 12.17 3.96
N VAL A 333 4.84 11.59 4.24
CA VAL A 333 3.73 11.47 3.27
C VAL A 333 2.97 12.79 3.13
N THR A 334 2.79 13.52 4.22
CA THR A 334 2.07 14.82 4.22
C THR A 334 2.71 15.83 3.28
N GLU A 335 4.03 15.90 3.26
CA GLU A 335 4.79 16.78 2.40
C GLU A 335 4.55 16.54 0.89
N ALA A 336 4.50 15.28 0.46
CA ALA A 336 4.21 14.95 -0.93
C ALA A 336 2.79 15.40 -1.34
N LYS A 337 1.82 15.29 -0.43
CA LYS A 337 0.43 15.75 -0.65
C LYS A 337 0.35 17.28 -0.80
N GLU A 338 1.05 18.03 0.04
CA GLU A 338 1.11 19.50 -0.04
C GLU A 338 1.69 19.95 -1.36
N ARG A 339 2.77 19.30 -1.84
CA ARG A 339 3.39 19.60 -3.13
C ARG A 339 2.46 19.28 -4.30
N THR A 340 1.77 18.15 -4.26
CA THR A 340 0.75 17.81 -5.27
C THR A 340 -0.29 18.92 -5.37
N SER A 341 -0.83 19.38 -4.24
CA SER A 341 -1.81 20.47 -4.20
C SER A 341 -1.27 21.77 -4.79
N GLN A 342 -0.02 22.13 -4.47
CA GLN A 342 0.63 23.33 -5.02
C GLN A 342 0.84 23.24 -6.54
N ILE A 343 1.18 22.05 -7.05
CA ILE A 343 1.36 21.82 -8.48
C ILE A 343 0.01 21.93 -9.20
N LEU A 344 -1.05 21.32 -8.66
CA LEU A 344 -2.41 21.43 -9.22
C LEU A 344 -2.86 22.90 -9.32
N LEU A 345 -2.63 23.69 -8.27
CA LEU A 345 -2.93 25.13 -8.31
C LEU A 345 -2.17 25.87 -9.42
N LYS A 346 -0.88 25.57 -9.63
CA LYS A 346 -0.08 26.16 -10.71
C LYS A 346 -0.53 25.70 -12.10
N MET A 347 -0.97 24.45 -12.23
CA MET A 347 -1.51 23.95 -13.50
C MET A 347 -2.82 24.64 -13.84
N GLY A 348 -3.74 24.79 -12.90
CA GLY A 348 -4.98 25.54 -13.06
C GLY A 348 -4.76 27.01 -13.44
N ALA A 349 -3.74 27.66 -12.84
CA ALA A 349 -3.33 29.02 -13.19
C ALA A 349 -2.55 29.12 -14.51
N LYS A 350 -2.25 28.01 -15.19
CA LYS A 350 -1.37 27.93 -16.39
C LYS A 350 0.06 28.47 -16.16
N GLU A 351 0.51 28.43 -14.94
CA GLU A 351 1.88 28.87 -14.51
C GLU A 351 2.87 27.71 -14.44
N PHE A 352 2.41 26.47 -14.71
CA PHE A 352 3.25 25.30 -14.67
C PHE A 352 4.15 25.24 -15.92
N ALA A 353 5.47 25.26 -15.73
CA ALA A 353 6.45 25.04 -16.77
C ALA A 353 6.95 23.59 -16.73
N ALA A 354 6.68 22.84 -17.80
CA ALA A 354 7.16 21.48 -17.94
C ALA A 354 8.71 21.45 -17.92
N PRO A 355 9.35 20.52 -17.17
CA PRO A 355 10.81 20.36 -17.19
C PRO A 355 11.29 19.95 -18.59
N LYS A 356 12.54 20.31 -18.93
CA LYS A 356 13.13 19.91 -20.21
C LYS A 356 13.90 18.59 -20.04
N PRO A 357 13.78 17.65 -20.99
CA PRO A 357 14.57 16.43 -20.98
C PRO A 357 16.05 16.75 -21.27
N PHE A 358 16.95 15.96 -20.68
CA PHE A 358 18.39 16.04 -21.03
C PHE A 358 18.74 15.09 -22.19
N LEU A 359 17.92 14.05 -22.41
CA LEU A 359 18.04 13.11 -23.51
C LEU A 359 16.64 12.76 -24.06
N GLU A 360 16.55 12.68 -25.38
CA GLU A 360 15.37 12.22 -26.10
C GLU A 360 15.75 11.07 -27.03
N THR A 361 14.96 9.98 -26.95
CA THR A 361 15.04 8.82 -27.84
C THR A 361 13.77 8.72 -28.70
N PRO A 362 13.69 7.80 -29.66
CA PRO A 362 12.45 7.55 -30.37
C PRO A 362 11.27 7.17 -29.48
N THR A 363 11.51 6.48 -28.36
CA THR A 363 10.48 5.84 -27.51
C THR A 363 10.31 6.43 -26.12
N TYR A 364 11.31 7.18 -25.63
CA TYR A 364 11.24 7.83 -24.30
C TYR A 364 12.07 9.12 -24.18
N LEU A 365 11.73 9.91 -23.17
CA LEU A 365 12.44 11.12 -22.73
C LEU A 365 13.05 10.88 -21.35
N LEU A 366 14.26 11.39 -21.11
CA LEU A 366 14.94 11.31 -19.81
C LEU A 366 15.09 12.66 -19.14
N TYR A 367 14.76 12.70 -17.85
CA TYR A 367 14.94 13.84 -16.95
C TYR A 367 15.69 13.38 -15.71
N SER A 368 16.58 14.17 -15.15
CA SER A 368 17.29 13.84 -13.92
C SER A 368 17.58 15.08 -13.07
N ASN A 369 17.65 14.87 -11.76
CA ASN A 369 18.19 15.86 -10.82
C ASN A 369 19.72 15.72 -10.66
N GLN A 370 20.34 14.77 -11.35
CA GLN A 370 21.78 14.55 -11.37
C GLN A 370 22.39 15.04 -12.69
N LYS A 371 23.65 15.43 -12.67
CA LYS A 371 24.43 15.76 -13.88
C LYS A 371 24.91 14.45 -14.52
N ILE A 372 24.11 13.89 -15.40
CA ILE A 372 24.34 12.63 -16.13
C ILE A 372 24.08 12.85 -17.62
N SER A 373 24.61 11.99 -18.47
CA SER A 373 24.41 12.02 -19.91
C SER A 373 23.62 10.84 -20.46
N THR A 374 23.60 9.72 -19.75
CA THR A 374 22.93 8.50 -20.17
C THR A 374 22.17 7.84 -19.00
N LEU A 375 21.30 6.91 -19.30
CA LEU A 375 20.65 6.05 -18.29
C LEU A 375 21.69 5.20 -17.55
N GLN A 376 22.74 4.74 -18.26
CA GLN A 376 23.81 3.93 -17.66
C GLN A 376 24.58 4.74 -16.60
N ASP A 377 24.92 6.03 -16.86
CA ASP A 377 25.55 6.90 -15.86
C ASP A 377 24.73 6.99 -14.58
N PHE A 378 23.40 7.02 -14.72
CA PHE A 378 22.49 7.02 -13.56
C PHE A 378 22.56 5.73 -12.75
N LEU A 379 22.60 4.57 -13.42
CA LEU A 379 22.69 3.26 -12.75
C LEU A 379 24.02 3.05 -12.01
N GLU A 380 25.07 3.77 -12.39
CA GLU A 380 26.38 3.77 -11.71
C GLU A 380 26.38 4.65 -10.46
N THR A 381 25.34 5.45 -10.24
CA THR A 381 25.23 6.29 -9.04
C THR A 381 25.29 5.41 -7.77
N PRO A 382 26.15 5.78 -6.78
CA PRO A 382 26.25 5.04 -5.54
C PRO A 382 24.91 4.98 -4.81
N ALA A 383 24.37 3.79 -4.63
CA ALA A 383 23.13 3.57 -3.92
C ALA A 383 23.10 2.16 -3.32
N SER A 384 22.43 1.99 -2.19
CA SER A 384 22.22 0.68 -1.56
C SER A 384 21.05 -0.09 -2.17
N TYR A 385 20.07 0.59 -2.78
CA TYR A 385 18.93 -0.01 -3.46
C TYR A 385 18.41 0.91 -4.56
N ILE A 386 17.58 0.36 -5.43
CA ILE A 386 16.84 1.12 -6.44
C ILE A 386 15.34 0.98 -6.15
N ALA A 387 14.61 2.08 -6.25
CA ALA A 387 13.15 2.10 -6.24
C ALA A 387 12.62 2.47 -7.63
N VAL A 388 11.85 1.58 -8.23
CA VAL A 388 11.12 1.84 -9.48
C VAL A 388 9.69 2.24 -9.13
N MET A 389 9.26 3.38 -9.65
CA MET A 389 7.96 4.00 -9.36
C MET A 389 7.23 4.23 -10.69
N ALA A 390 6.29 3.35 -11.05
CA ALA A 390 5.63 3.34 -12.36
C ALA A 390 4.23 3.98 -12.29
N TYR A 391 4.07 5.17 -12.85
CA TYR A 391 2.78 5.84 -13.05
C TYR A 391 2.17 5.39 -14.39
N LEU A 392 1.85 4.11 -14.48
CA LEU A 392 1.31 3.42 -15.64
C LEU A 392 0.02 2.66 -15.28
N VAL A 393 -0.57 1.95 -16.20
CA VAL A 393 -1.84 1.23 -16.01
C VAL A 393 -1.58 -0.19 -15.51
N ARG A 394 -1.79 -0.42 -14.23
CA ARG A 394 -1.73 -1.76 -13.62
C ARG A 394 -2.78 -2.68 -14.27
N GLY A 395 -2.38 -3.90 -14.57
CA GLY A 395 -3.20 -4.88 -15.28
C GLY A 395 -3.11 -4.78 -16.82
N ASN A 396 -2.57 -3.66 -17.34
CA ASN A 396 -2.34 -3.47 -18.78
C ASN A 396 -0.86 -3.38 -19.12
N ASP A 397 -0.10 -2.64 -18.32
CA ASP A 397 1.32 -2.36 -18.54
C ASP A 397 2.22 -3.24 -17.65
N ASP A 398 1.75 -4.40 -17.19
CA ASP A 398 2.42 -5.25 -16.20
C ASP A 398 3.79 -5.79 -16.65
N GLU A 399 4.06 -5.80 -17.96
CA GLU A 399 5.38 -6.11 -18.51
C GLU A 399 6.50 -5.26 -17.88
N ILE A 400 6.21 -4.03 -17.46
CA ILE A 400 7.18 -3.13 -16.82
C ILE A 400 7.71 -3.68 -15.49
N MET A 401 6.96 -4.56 -14.82
CA MET A 401 7.40 -5.18 -13.55
C MET A 401 8.70 -5.99 -13.71
N LYS A 402 8.98 -6.50 -14.92
CA LYS A 402 10.21 -7.24 -15.24
C LYS A 402 11.48 -6.39 -15.01
N ILE A 403 11.37 -5.04 -15.00
CA ILE A 403 12.47 -4.13 -14.73
C ILE A 403 13.10 -4.40 -13.35
N ARG A 404 12.29 -4.78 -12.35
CA ARG A 404 12.76 -5.06 -11.00
C ARG A 404 13.82 -6.18 -11.00
N SER A 405 13.45 -7.35 -11.54
CA SER A 405 14.36 -8.50 -11.57
C SER A 405 15.54 -8.29 -12.53
N ALA A 406 15.36 -7.60 -13.66
CA ALA A 406 16.43 -7.25 -14.59
C ALA A 406 17.48 -6.35 -13.91
N LEU A 407 17.06 -5.25 -13.28
CA LEU A 407 17.96 -4.36 -12.55
C LEU A 407 18.63 -5.05 -11.36
N SER A 408 17.88 -5.86 -10.60
CA SER A 408 18.45 -6.58 -9.45
C SER A 408 19.58 -7.51 -9.88
N LYS A 409 19.40 -8.26 -10.97
CA LYS A 409 20.45 -9.14 -11.54
C LYS A 409 21.64 -8.34 -12.07
N LYS A 410 21.39 -7.30 -12.87
CA LYS A 410 22.45 -6.48 -13.49
C LYS A 410 23.33 -5.80 -12.45
N LEU A 411 22.73 -5.25 -11.36
CA LEU A 411 23.42 -4.43 -10.40
C LEU A 411 23.77 -5.15 -9.09
N ASN A 412 23.26 -6.36 -8.90
CA ASN A 412 23.40 -7.13 -7.65
C ASN A 412 22.97 -6.30 -6.42
N LYS A 413 21.83 -5.64 -6.53
CA LYS A 413 21.25 -4.74 -5.50
C LYS A 413 19.77 -5.05 -5.30
N PRO A 414 19.22 -4.77 -4.10
CA PRO A 414 17.78 -4.76 -3.89
C PRO A 414 17.09 -3.74 -4.82
N VAL A 415 16.00 -4.16 -5.43
CA VAL A 415 15.16 -3.30 -6.28
C VAL A 415 13.72 -3.46 -5.85
N THR A 416 13.07 -2.36 -5.44
CA THR A 416 11.62 -2.32 -5.19
C THR A 416 10.89 -1.85 -6.43
N PHE A 417 9.63 -2.25 -6.55
CA PHE A 417 8.72 -1.77 -7.59
C PHE A 417 7.41 -1.32 -6.96
N GLY A 418 6.93 -0.14 -7.33
CA GLY A 418 5.66 0.39 -6.86
C GLY A 418 4.85 1.03 -7.98
N TRP A 419 3.55 0.71 -8.05
CA TRP A 419 2.61 1.41 -8.92
C TRP A 419 2.30 2.80 -8.36
N GLY A 420 2.39 3.82 -9.18
CA GLY A 420 2.02 5.19 -8.82
C GLY A 420 0.58 5.53 -9.26
N PRO A 421 -0.18 6.24 -8.42
CA PRO A 421 0.20 6.86 -7.14
C PRO A 421 0.10 5.95 -5.91
N ARG A 422 -0.33 4.68 -6.02
CA ARG A 422 -0.53 3.73 -4.92
C ARG A 422 0.64 3.70 -3.92
N PHE A 423 1.91 3.63 -4.41
CA PHE A 423 3.09 3.56 -3.56
C PHE A 423 3.29 4.79 -2.67
N LEU A 424 2.72 5.96 -3.03
CA LEU A 424 2.77 7.16 -2.18
C LEU A 424 2.11 6.93 -0.82
N HIS A 425 1.16 5.98 -0.77
CA HIS A 425 0.43 5.55 0.42
C HIS A 425 0.98 4.24 1.01
N SER A 426 2.23 3.86 0.70
CA SER A 426 2.90 2.66 1.21
C SER A 426 4.40 2.90 1.40
N THR A 427 5.24 2.52 0.43
CA THR A 427 6.71 2.67 0.50
C THR A 427 7.19 4.13 0.44
N GLY A 428 6.35 5.07 0.02
CA GLY A 428 6.69 6.48 -0.08
C GLY A 428 7.22 7.09 1.23
N GLN A 429 6.80 6.57 2.40
CA GLN A 429 7.32 7.01 3.70
C GLN A 429 8.79 6.60 3.87
N ILE A 430 9.16 5.35 3.62
CA ILE A 430 10.54 4.87 3.83
C ILE A 430 11.51 5.45 2.79
N HIS A 431 11.05 5.70 1.56
CA HIS A 431 11.87 6.33 0.53
C HIS A 431 12.32 7.75 0.91
N LYS A 432 11.50 8.46 1.68
CA LYS A 432 11.74 9.84 2.10
C LYS A 432 12.25 9.98 3.54
N GLY A 433 11.85 9.08 4.42
CA GLY A 433 12.16 9.13 5.86
C GLY A 433 13.14 8.08 6.36
N GLY A 434 13.38 7.04 5.56
CA GLY A 434 14.35 5.97 5.86
C GLY A 434 15.79 6.38 5.61
N GLN A 435 16.70 5.41 5.51
CA GLN A 435 18.11 5.65 5.18
C GLN A 435 18.22 6.38 3.82
N PRO A 436 18.93 7.50 3.72
CA PRO A 436 19.02 8.31 2.50
C PRO A 436 20.06 7.75 1.51
N ASN A 437 19.91 6.48 1.13
CA ASN A 437 20.86 5.73 0.31
C ASN A 437 20.20 5.01 -0.88
N GLY A 438 18.99 5.39 -1.23
CA GLY A 438 18.25 4.91 -2.39
C GLY A 438 18.55 5.71 -3.66
N CYS A 439 18.32 5.08 -4.81
CA CYS A 439 18.32 5.67 -6.13
C CYS A 439 16.96 5.42 -6.77
N PHE A 440 16.34 6.41 -7.43
CA PHE A 440 14.94 6.40 -7.77
C PHE A 440 14.73 6.50 -9.29
N ILE A 441 13.94 5.57 -9.83
CA ILE A 441 13.53 5.54 -11.24
C ILE A 441 12.02 5.76 -11.29
N GLN A 442 11.58 6.93 -11.75
CA GLN A 442 10.18 7.23 -11.95
C GLN A 442 9.81 7.04 -13.42
N ILE A 443 8.78 6.24 -13.70
CA ILE A 443 8.32 5.96 -15.07
C ILE A 443 6.93 6.57 -15.24
N THR A 444 6.75 7.36 -16.29
CA THR A 444 5.48 7.99 -16.69
C THR A 444 5.26 7.77 -18.19
N THR A 445 4.06 8.06 -18.68
CA THR A 445 3.73 7.97 -20.12
C THR A 445 2.83 9.12 -20.54
N ASP A 446 2.74 9.35 -21.86
CA ASP A 446 1.71 10.20 -22.43
C ASP A 446 0.31 9.64 -22.14
N ILE A 447 -0.64 10.53 -21.86
CA ILE A 447 -2.03 10.19 -21.57
C ILE A 447 -2.87 10.46 -22.81
N ALA A 448 -3.31 9.37 -23.46
CA ALA A 448 -4.05 9.47 -24.73
C ALA A 448 -5.49 10.00 -24.55
N LEU A 449 -6.14 9.63 -23.46
CA LEU A 449 -7.51 10.05 -23.13
C LEU A 449 -7.55 10.50 -21.68
N ASP A 450 -8.08 11.69 -21.46
CA ASP A 450 -8.24 12.25 -20.12
C ASP A 450 -9.68 12.10 -19.62
N VAL A 451 -9.85 12.20 -18.30
CA VAL A 451 -11.14 12.10 -17.63
C VAL A 451 -11.33 13.32 -16.72
N PRO A 452 -12.35 14.15 -16.97
CA PRO A 452 -12.67 15.25 -16.06
C PRO A 452 -13.16 14.71 -14.71
N ILE A 453 -12.81 15.41 -13.63
CA ILE A 453 -13.35 15.14 -12.30
C ILE A 453 -14.54 16.07 -12.07
N PRO A 454 -15.76 15.54 -11.87
CA PRO A 454 -16.94 16.39 -11.70
C PRO A 454 -16.77 17.41 -10.59
N ASN A 455 -17.08 18.69 -10.89
CA ASN A 455 -16.97 19.84 -9.99
C ASN A 455 -15.53 20.16 -9.52
N GLU A 456 -14.52 19.75 -10.28
CA GLU A 456 -13.13 20.19 -10.09
C GLU A 456 -12.63 20.94 -11.32
N GLU A 457 -11.64 21.81 -11.10
CA GLU A 457 -10.96 22.55 -12.19
C GLU A 457 -9.82 21.75 -12.82
N PHE A 458 -9.47 20.61 -12.25
CA PHE A 458 -8.42 19.69 -12.71
C PHE A 458 -9.02 18.33 -13.09
N THR A 459 -8.30 17.62 -13.94
CA THR A 459 -8.66 16.29 -14.43
C THR A 459 -7.91 15.17 -13.71
N PHE A 460 -8.25 13.91 -14.01
CA PHE A 460 -7.46 12.77 -13.52
C PHE A 460 -6.03 12.75 -14.09
N ALA A 461 -5.82 13.22 -15.34
CA ALA A 461 -4.49 13.37 -15.91
C ALA A 461 -3.68 14.43 -15.17
N ASP A 462 -4.27 15.60 -14.88
CA ASP A 462 -3.63 16.65 -14.10
C ASP A 462 -3.22 16.14 -12.72
N LEU A 463 -4.11 15.39 -12.05
CA LEU A 463 -3.85 14.84 -10.74
C LEU A 463 -2.70 13.82 -10.76
N LEU A 464 -2.69 12.89 -11.74
CA LEU A 464 -1.62 11.90 -11.90
C LEU A 464 -0.26 12.58 -12.12
N VAL A 465 -0.21 13.56 -13.02
CA VAL A 465 1.02 14.32 -13.31
C VAL A 465 1.48 15.11 -12.09
N ALA A 466 0.55 15.77 -11.38
CA ALA A 466 0.88 16.52 -10.17
C ALA A 466 1.42 15.62 -9.05
N GLN A 467 0.89 14.40 -8.91
CA GLN A 467 1.40 13.40 -7.95
C GLN A 467 2.80 12.92 -8.31
N ALA A 468 3.05 12.60 -9.58
CA ALA A 468 4.38 12.19 -10.05
C ALA A 468 5.42 13.31 -9.85
N LEU A 469 5.08 14.54 -10.19
CA LEU A 469 5.97 15.69 -10.04
C LEU A 469 6.16 16.09 -8.56
N GLY A 470 5.11 16.00 -7.75
CA GLY A 470 5.19 16.26 -6.32
C GLY A 470 6.12 15.31 -5.59
N ASP A 471 6.05 14.03 -5.93
CA ASP A 471 6.96 13.02 -5.40
C ASP A 471 8.42 13.25 -5.87
N ALA A 472 8.60 13.53 -7.16
CA ALA A 472 9.91 13.86 -7.72
C ALA A 472 10.54 15.09 -7.05
N ALA A 473 9.76 16.12 -6.77
CA ALA A 473 10.23 17.31 -6.05
C ALA A 473 10.65 16.97 -4.60
N ALA A 474 9.85 16.16 -3.89
CA ALA A 474 10.16 15.73 -2.54
C ALA A 474 11.47 14.92 -2.43
N LEU A 475 11.74 14.05 -3.40
CA LEU A 475 13.00 13.30 -3.50
C LEU A 475 14.18 14.22 -3.83
N THR A 476 14.00 15.17 -4.77
CA THR A 476 15.03 16.09 -5.21
C THR A 476 15.51 17.03 -4.08
N GLU A 477 14.57 17.55 -3.28
CA GLU A 477 14.92 18.42 -2.14
C GLU A 477 15.68 17.70 -1.02
N ARG A 478 15.54 16.38 -0.96
CA ARG A 478 16.35 15.52 -0.09
C ARG A 478 17.70 15.14 -0.68
N ASN A 479 18.03 15.68 -1.85
CA ASN A 479 19.24 15.34 -2.61
C ASN A 479 19.33 13.84 -2.94
N LEU A 480 18.20 13.15 -3.04
CA LEU A 480 18.16 11.75 -3.44
C LEU A 480 18.24 11.64 -4.97
N PRO A 481 19.12 10.77 -5.51
CA PRO A 481 19.27 10.61 -6.95
C PRO A 481 17.97 10.15 -7.60
N LEU A 482 17.48 10.89 -8.58
CA LEU A 482 16.25 10.61 -9.32
C LEU A 482 16.47 10.73 -10.82
N ILE A 483 16.06 9.71 -11.56
CA ILE A 483 15.80 9.78 -12.99
C ILE A 483 14.31 9.57 -13.26
N ARG A 484 13.78 10.40 -14.17
CA ARG A 484 12.42 10.25 -14.67
C ARG A 484 12.48 9.81 -16.13
N ILE A 485 11.81 8.71 -16.43
CA ILE A 485 11.70 8.12 -17.77
C ILE A 485 10.26 8.32 -18.21
N HIS A 486 10.07 9.17 -19.24
CA HIS A 486 8.75 9.41 -19.78
C HIS A 486 8.62 8.69 -21.12
N LEU A 487 7.77 7.65 -21.14
CA LEU A 487 7.51 6.84 -22.32
C LEU A 487 6.58 7.62 -23.25
N LYS A 488 6.92 7.73 -24.54
CA LYS A 488 6.05 8.33 -25.58
C LYS A 488 4.86 7.42 -25.91
N SER A 489 5.01 6.11 -25.64
CA SER A 489 3.96 5.09 -25.69
C SER A 489 4.38 3.93 -24.80
N THR A 490 3.44 3.31 -24.09
CA THR A 490 3.73 2.10 -23.29
C THR A 490 3.98 0.88 -24.18
N GLU A 491 3.29 0.77 -25.34
CA GLU A 491 3.36 -0.38 -26.25
C GLU A 491 4.80 -0.66 -26.73
N THR A 492 5.54 0.36 -27.15
CA THR A 492 6.92 0.21 -27.63
C THR A 492 7.94 0.60 -26.56
N GLY A 493 7.62 1.59 -25.74
CA GLY A 493 8.53 2.16 -24.74
C GLY A 493 8.91 1.20 -23.63
N ILE A 494 7.99 0.36 -23.15
CA ILE A 494 8.27 -0.66 -22.13
C ILE A 494 9.27 -1.69 -22.68
N THR A 495 9.01 -2.22 -23.87
CA THR A 495 9.90 -3.20 -24.51
C THR A 495 11.30 -2.63 -24.75
N ASP A 496 11.40 -1.40 -25.22
CA ASP A 496 12.70 -0.76 -25.49
C ASP A 496 13.42 -0.43 -24.19
N LEU A 497 12.70 0.07 -23.17
CA LEU A 497 13.28 0.32 -21.85
C LEU A 497 13.85 -0.96 -21.22
N LEU A 498 13.14 -2.07 -21.32
CA LEU A 498 13.61 -3.35 -20.77
C LEU A 498 14.88 -3.88 -21.45
N LYS A 499 15.20 -3.47 -22.68
CA LYS A 499 16.45 -3.82 -23.36
C LYS A 499 17.67 -3.08 -22.81
N GLU A 500 17.46 -1.95 -22.10
CA GLU A 500 18.54 -1.18 -21.48
C GLU A 500 19.10 -1.89 -20.22
N PHE A 501 18.34 -2.80 -19.64
CA PHE A 501 18.63 -3.52 -18.41
C PHE A 501 18.93 -5.00 -18.63
#